data_b7c5a7f7015f186c84cef333cd2dc12b
#
_entry.id   b7c5a7f7015f186c84cef333cd2dc12b
#
_cell.length_a   1.000
_cell.length_b   1.000
_cell.length_c   1.000
_cell.angle_alpha   90.00
_cell.angle_beta   90.00
_cell.angle_gamma   90.00
#
_symmetry.space_group_name_H-M   'P 1'
#
loop_
_entity.id
_entity.type
_entity.pdbx_description
1 polymer ?
#
loop_
_entity_poly.entity_id
_entity_poly.type
_entity_poly.pdbx_seq_one_letter_code
_entity_poly.pdbx_strand_id
1 'polypeptide(L)' 'ANYGLDSLRFHQPLNPGDAIRVTFTCKQITPRETEDYGEVRWDCRVDNQHDQLVARYDVLTLVAKGESAAA' A
#
# COMPACT_ATOMS: atom_id res chain seq x y z
N ALA A 1 7.05 -2.50 -8.87
CA ALA A 1 6.76 -3.85 -8.38
C ALA A 1 6.67 -3.88 -6.87
N ASN A 2 5.84 -4.75 -6.35
CA ASN A 2 5.75 -4.98 -4.91
C ASN A 2 6.94 -5.82 -4.46
N TYR A 3 7.56 -5.43 -3.36
CA TYR A 3 8.62 -6.26 -2.81
C TYR A 3 8.53 -6.46 -1.30
N GLY A 4 7.49 -5.96 -0.68
CA GLY A 4 7.33 -6.16 0.74
C GLY A 4 5.94 -5.81 1.24
N LEU A 5 5.56 -6.48 2.31
CA LEU A 5 4.36 -6.24 3.08
C LEU A 5 4.77 -6.14 4.53
N ASP A 6 4.35 -5.09 5.22
CA ASP A 6 4.79 -4.84 6.58
C ASP A 6 3.63 -4.42 7.45
N SER A 7 3.76 -4.66 8.75
CA SER A 7 2.82 -4.19 9.77
C SER A 7 1.38 -4.63 9.54
N LEU A 8 1.20 -5.83 8.97
CA LEU A 8 -0.15 -6.36 8.72
C LEU A 8 -0.89 -6.59 10.03
N ARG A 9 -2.09 -6.03 10.12
CA ARG A 9 -2.96 -6.20 11.27
C ARG A 9 -4.39 -6.42 10.83
N PHE A 10 -5.02 -7.44 11.40
CA PHE A 10 -6.44 -7.70 11.22
C PHE A 10 -7.20 -7.21 12.45
N HIS A 11 -8.22 -6.40 12.22
CA HIS A 11 -9.05 -5.82 13.28
C HIS A 11 -10.42 -6.46 13.38
N GLN A 12 -10.91 -6.98 12.26
CA GLN A 12 -12.21 -7.66 12.23
C GLN A 12 -12.17 -8.78 11.20
N PRO A 13 -12.96 -9.86 11.42
CA PRO A 13 -13.05 -10.92 10.44
C PRO A 13 -13.80 -10.46 9.19
N LEU A 14 -13.43 -11.01 8.05
CA LEU A 14 -14.17 -10.90 6.80
C LEU A 14 -15.02 -12.14 6.65
N ASN A 15 -16.32 -11.93 6.41
CA ASN A 15 -17.27 -13.01 6.21
C ASN A 15 -17.61 -13.12 4.72
N PRO A 16 -17.99 -14.32 4.23
CA PRO A 16 -18.46 -14.46 2.86
C PRO A 16 -19.61 -13.50 2.58
N GLY A 17 -19.54 -12.83 1.44
CA GLY A 17 -20.54 -11.84 1.06
C GLY A 17 -20.26 -10.43 1.50
N ASP A 18 -19.24 -10.20 2.31
CA ASP A 18 -18.87 -8.84 2.69
C ASP A 18 -18.31 -8.09 1.48
N ALA A 19 -18.68 -6.81 1.40
CA ALA A 19 -18.07 -5.90 0.44
C ALA A 19 -16.93 -5.16 1.13
N ILE A 20 -15.82 -4.96 0.41
CA ILE A 20 -14.66 -4.27 0.95
C ILE A 20 -14.28 -3.08 0.07
N ARG A 21 -13.69 -2.08 0.71
CA ARG A 21 -13.07 -0.95 0.02
C ARG A 21 -11.62 -0.87 0.48
N VAL A 22 -10.72 -0.81 -0.48
CA VAL A 22 -9.28 -0.69 -0.19
C VAL A 22 -8.84 0.72 -0.54
N THR A 23 -8.19 1.37 0.42
CA THR A 23 -7.66 2.73 0.26
C THR A 23 -6.15 2.69 0.39
N PHE A 24 -5.44 3.28 -0.58
CA PHE A 24 -3.99 3.41 -0.57
C PHE A 24 -3.61 4.86 -0.33
N THR A 25 -2.71 5.07 0.62
CA THR A 25 -2.18 6.41 0.91
C THR A 25 -0.66 6.33 0.89
N CYS A 26 -0.03 7.20 0.11
CA CYS A 26 1.43 7.25 0.07
C CYS A 26 1.94 7.80 1.41
N LYS A 27 2.76 7.02 2.10
CA LYS A 27 3.32 7.40 3.40
C LYS A 27 4.70 8.02 3.26
N GLN A 28 5.52 7.45 2.39
CA GLN A 28 6.92 7.81 2.31
C GLN A 28 7.47 7.44 0.94
N ILE A 29 8.30 8.33 0.41
CA ILE A 29 9.04 8.10 -0.82
C ILE A 29 10.52 8.20 -0.45
N THR A 30 11.28 7.16 -0.75
CA THR A 30 12.71 7.11 -0.46
C THR A 30 13.47 6.90 -1.77
N PRO A 31 14.03 7.97 -2.35
CA PRO A 31 14.86 7.81 -3.54
C PRO A 31 16.14 7.05 -3.22
N ARG A 32 16.59 6.24 -4.17
CA ARG A 32 17.89 5.58 -4.06
C ARG A 32 18.86 6.25 -5.01
N GLU A 33 19.95 6.77 -4.48
CA GLU A 33 20.87 7.59 -5.27
C GLU A 33 21.62 6.79 -6.33
N THR A 34 21.91 5.53 -6.04
CA THR A 34 22.70 4.69 -6.92
C THR A 34 21.87 3.76 -7.78
N GLU A 35 20.55 3.85 -7.67
CA GLU A 35 19.65 2.96 -8.38
C GLU A 35 18.74 3.76 -9.30
N ASP A 36 18.22 3.09 -10.33
CA ASP A 36 17.28 3.70 -11.26
C ASP A 36 15.84 3.73 -10.74
N TYR A 37 15.66 3.42 -9.47
CA TYR A 37 14.34 3.36 -8.85
C TYR A 37 14.40 3.93 -7.43
N GLY A 38 13.24 4.23 -6.89
CA GLY A 38 13.07 4.60 -5.51
C GLY A 38 12.08 3.67 -4.83
N GLU A 39 12.09 3.68 -3.51
CA GLU A 39 11.10 2.95 -2.71
C GLU A 39 9.92 3.85 -2.40
N VAL A 40 8.71 3.30 -2.51
CA VAL A 40 7.50 3.98 -2.07
C VAL A 40 6.79 3.08 -1.07
N ARG A 41 6.46 3.65 0.08
CA ARG A 41 5.70 2.95 1.12
C ARG A 41 4.27 3.47 1.11
N TRP A 42 3.34 2.55 1.08
CA TRP A 42 1.91 2.85 1.03
C TRP A 42 1.24 2.34 2.30
N ASP A 43 0.36 3.15 2.86
CA ASP A 43 -0.58 2.71 3.89
C ASP A 43 -1.82 2.17 3.18
N CYS A 44 -2.11 0.91 3.39
CA CYS A 44 -3.26 0.24 2.80
C CYS A 44 -4.28 -0.02 3.88
N ARG A 45 -5.48 0.43 3.64
CA ARG A 45 -6.59 0.28 4.56
C ARG A 45 -7.74 -0.44 3.89
N VAL A 46 -8.26 -1.46 4.56
CA VAL A 46 -9.40 -2.24 4.07
C VAL A 46 -10.57 -2.01 5.02
N ASP A 47 -11.66 -1.50 4.48
CA ASP A 47 -12.90 -1.28 5.23
C ASP A 47 -14.01 -2.17 4.67
N ASN A 48 -14.95 -2.58 5.52
CA ASN A 48 -16.11 -3.33 5.09
C ASN A 48 -17.25 -2.38 4.69
N GLN A 49 -18.43 -2.94 4.37
CA GLN A 49 -19.59 -2.17 3.95
C GLN A 49 -20.17 -1.28 5.06
N HIS A 50 -19.77 -1.49 6.29
CA HIS A 50 -20.19 -0.70 7.44
C HIS A 50 -19.15 0.34 7.86
N ASP A 51 -18.16 0.60 6.99
CA ASP A 51 -17.04 1.51 7.25
C ASP A 51 -16.21 1.12 8.48
N GLN A 52 -16.18 -0.16 8.79
CA GLN A 52 -15.37 -0.69 9.87
C GLN A 52 -14.02 -1.13 9.30
N LEU A 53 -12.95 -0.80 10.01
CA LEU A 53 -11.61 -1.20 9.62
C LEU A 53 -11.44 -2.70 9.79
N VAL A 54 -11.17 -3.40 8.70
CA VAL A 54 -10.96 -4.85 8.71
C VAL A 54 -9.49 -5.17 8.82
N ALA A 55 -8.66 -4.51 8.02
CA ALA A 55 -7.23 -4.77 8.01
C ALA A 55 -6.47 -3.51 7.63
N ARG A 56 -5.24 -3.44 8.07
CA ARG A 56 -4.32 -2.36 7.74
C ARG A 56 -2.92 -2.90 7.61
N TYR A 57 -2.20 -2.44 6.60
CA TYR A 57 -0.85 -2.90 6.34
C TYR A 57 -0.10 -1.89 5.47
N ASP A 58 1.22 -2.01 5.46
CA ASP A 58 2.07 -1.22 4.58
C ASP A 58 2.53 -2.09 3.42
N VAL A 59 2.54 -1.51 2.23
CA VAL A 59 3.10 -2.14 1.03
C VAL A 59 4.30 -1.33 0.58
N LEU A 60 5.35 -2.03 0.24
CA LEU A 60 6.58 -1.44 -0.29
C LEU A 60 6.65 -1.74 -1.78
N THR A 61 6.82 -0.70 -2.58
CA THR A 61 6.93 -0.83 -4.03
C THR A 61 8.22 -0.18 -4.50
N LEU A 62 8.72 -0.67 -5.63
CA LEU A 62 9.82 -0.04 -6.34
C LEU A 62 9.26 0.68 -7.55
N VAL A 63 9.62 1.94 -7.69
CA VAL A 63 9.12 2.79 -8.76
C VAL A 63 10.29 3.37 -9.53
N ALA A 64 10.24 3.29 -10.85
CA ALA A 64 11.27 3.83 -11.71
C ALA A 64 11.35 5.34 -11.54
N LYS A 65 12.58 5.87 -11.59
CA LYS A 65 12.83 7.30 -11.47
C LYS A 65 12.77 7.99 -12.82
N GLY A 66 12.77 9.29 -12.74
CA GLY A 66 13.17 10.15 -13.83
C GLY A 66 12.21 10.17 -15.01
N GLU A 67 12.59 9.49 -16.06
CA GLU A 67 11.84 9.58 -17.30
C GLU A 67 10.41 9.09 -17.17
N SER A 68 10.14 8.22 -16.24
CA SER A 68 8.75 7.83 -15.99
C SER A 68 7.92 9.01 -15.49
N ALA A 69 8.55 9.91 -14.75
CA ALA A 69 7.87 11.11 -14.29
C ALA A 69 7.62 12.10 -15.42
N ALA A 70 8.42 12.01 -16.45
CA ALA A 70 8.29 12.90 -17.61
C ALA A 70 7.17 12.46 -18.55
N ALA A 71 6.76 11.25 -18.41
CA ALA A 71 5.72 10.71 -19.29
C ALA A 71 4.36 11.33 -19.04
#